data_355c96499b5c0d1ec2bdd95d8a3a1ab6
#
_entry.id   355c96499b5c0d1ec2bdd95d8a3a1ab6
#
_cell.length_a   1.000
_cell.length_b   1.000
_cell.length_c   1.000
_cell.angle_alpha   90.00
_cell.angle_beta   90.00
_cell.angle_gamma   90.00
#
_symmetry.space_group_name_H-M   'P 1'
#
loop_
_entity.id
_entity.type
_entity.pdbx_description
1 polymer ?
#
loop_
_entity_poly.entity_id
_entity_poly.type
_entity_poly.pdbx_seq_one_letter_code
_entity_poly.pdbx_strand_id
1 'polypeptide(L)'
;LWAKNTLTQRAIGPVSYTSVKLDASRLKVGDEAGLGAINMPYASLGVVKTDKGMNLRCYDQNTNKEVVKELGKNKLVWLRLWGDYDKSQLQYSYSLDGKNWENIGEQMISPYQLKTFQGVRVALYAFNKKNVNGGVADFDDFKVEEPMADRTVNLPIGKTVRFFNLADGSLMNATRHGLMHN
;
A
#
# COMPACT_ATOMS: atom_id res chain seq x y z
N LEU A 1 14.43 -1.45 8.75
CA LEU A 1 13.40 -0.39 8.64
C LEU A 1 13.63 0.64 9.74
N TRP A 2 13.88 1.89 9.34
CA TRP A 2 14.17 2.99 10.26
C TRP A 2 12.91 3.66 10.80
N ALA A 3 11.77 3.48 10.09
CA ALA A 3 10.51 4.14 10.42
C ALA A 3 9.84 3.49 11.64
N LYS A 4 10.05 4.06 12.82
CA LYS A 4 9.33 3.68 14.04
C LYS A 4 7.90 4.25 14.04
N ASN A 5 7.67 5.37 13.36
CA ASN A 5 6.36 5.99 13.20
C ASN A 5 5.70 5.47 11.93
N THR A 6 5.07 4.32 12.03
CA THR A 6 4.41 3.65 10.90
C THR A 6 3.01 3.23 11.29
N LEU A 7 2.03 3.72 10.54
CA LEU A 7 0.63 3.32 10.63
C LEU A 7 0.31 2.35 9.50
N THR A 8 -0.22 1.17 9.80
CA THR A 8 -0.43 0.14 8.79
C THR A 8 -1.87 -0.33 8.71
N GLN A 9 -2.30 -0.65 7.49
CA GLN A 9 -3.55 -1.33 7.17
C GLN A 9 -3.26 -2.53 6.27
N ARG A 10 -4.03 -3.61 6.38
CA ARG A 10 -3.96 -4.72 5.43
C ARG A 10 -4.36 -4.24 4.05
N ALA A 11 -3.62 -4.65 3.03
CA ALA A 11 -4.04 -4.47 1.66
C ALA A 11 -5.31 -5.31 1.39
N ILE A 12 -6.18 -4.81 0.53
CA ILE A 12 -7.44 -5.47 0.20
C ILE A 12 -7.31 -6.06 -1.20
N GLY A 13 -7.47 -7.37 -1.28
CA GLY A 13 -7.41 -8.11 -2.55
C GLY A 13 -8.78 -8.26 -3.23
N PRO A 14 -8.82 -8.80 -4.45
CA PRO A 14 -7.67 -9.22 -5.25
C PRO A 14 -6.86 -8.05 -5.81
N VAL A 15 -7.53 -6.94 -6.16
CA VAL A 15 -6.93 -5.72 -6.70
C VAL A 15 -7.42 -4.52 -5.92
N SER A 16 -6.52 -3.64 -5.53
CA SER A 16 -6.89 -2.36 -4.93
C SER A 16 -5.95 -1.23 -5.30
N TYR A 17 -6.47 0.00 -5.19
CA TYR A 17 -5.70 1.24 -5.20
C TYR A 17 -5.76 1.84 -3.80
N THR A 18 -4.61 2.15 -3.24
CA THR A 18 -4.54 2.95 -2.02
C THR A 18 -3.89 4.27 -2.34
N SER A 19 -4.54 5.35 -2.00
CA SER A 19 -4.03 6.70 -2.23
C SER A 19 -4.08 7.54 -0.97
N VAL A 20 -3.19 8.52 -0.89
CA VAL A 20 -3.10 9.48 0.20
C VAL A 20 -2.53 10.79 -0.29
N LYS A 21 -3.01 11.89 0.24
CA LYS A 21 -2.42 13.22 0.07
C LYS A 21 -1.39 13.45 1.17
N LEU A 22 -0.20 13.87 0.79
CA LEU A 22 0.90 14.21 1.69
C LEU A 22 1.22 15.69 1.58
N ASP A 23 1.12 16.43 2.69
CA ASP A 23 1.73 17.76 2.83
C ASP A 23 3.12 17.61 3.45
N ALA A 24 4.12 17.88 2.64
CA ALA A 24 5.54 17.81 2.99
C ALA A 24 6.13 19.18 3.40
N SER A 25 5.29 20.22 3.54
CA SER A 25 5.76 21.60 3.76
C SER A 25 6.58 21.77 5.04
N ARG A 26 6.32 20.95 6.05
CA ARG A 26 6.95 21.00 7.37
C ARG A 26 8.05 19.95 7.57
N LEU A 27 8.45 19.22 6.52
CA LEU A 27 9.59 18.31 6.58
C LEU A 27 10.90 19.09 6.74
N LYS A 28 11.80 18.55 7.54
CA LYS A 28 13.16 19.04 7.74
C LYS A 28 14.17 18.21 6.95
N VAL A 29 15.35 18.75 6.74
CA VAL A 29 16.43 18.06 6.05
C VAL A 29 16.75 16.71 6.71
N GLY A 30 16.72 15.66 5.91
CA GLY A 30 16.89 14.28 6.33
C GLY A 30 15.57 13.52 6.59
N ASP A 31 14.41 14.22 6.58
CA ASP A 31 13.12 13.56 6.69
C ASP A 31 12.77 12.83 5.41
N GLU A 32 12.10 11.70 5.59
CA GLU A 32 11.39 10.96 4.58
C GLU A 32 10.02 10.58 5.11
N ALA A 33 8.96 10.83 4.31
CA ALA A 33 7.60 10.46 4.65
C ALA A 33 6.85 10.00 3.39
N GLY A 34 5.95 9.02 3.53
CA GLY A 34 5.27 8.50 2.35
C GLY A 34 4.36 7.29 2.58
N LEU A 35 4.10 6.62 1.47
CA LEU A 35 3.26 5.44 1.34
C LEU A 35 4.12 4.20 1.08
N GLY A 36 4.02 3.19 1.94
CA GLY A 36 4.76 1.96 1.84
C GLY A 36 3.89 0.74 1.55
N ALA A 37 4.47 -0.26 0.89
CA ALA A 37 3.97 -1.63 0.83
C ALA A 37 4.88 -2.50 1.68
N ILE A 38 4.44 -2.82 2.89
CA ILE A 38 5.24 -3.59 3.84
C ILE A 38 5.00 -5.07 3.62
N ASN A 39 6.06 -5.72 3.22
CA ASN A 39 6.24 -7.16 3.11
C ASN A 39 7.75 -7.42 3.25
N MET A 40 8.22 -8.59 2.91
CA MET A 40 9.64 -8.91 2.72
C MET A 40 9.82 -9.55 1.35
N PRO A 41 10.29 -8.81 0.35
CA PRO A 41 10.82 -7.43 0.37
C PRO A 41 9.73 -6.35 0.49
N TYR A 42 10.09 -5.16 1.00
CA TYR A 42 9.19 -4.00 1.03
C TYR A 42 9.44 -3.05 -0.15
N ALA A 43 8.44 -2.22 -0.42
CA ALA A 43 8.56 -1.13 -1.37
C ALA A 43 7.99 0.17 -0.78
N SER A 44 8.41 1.32 -1.27
CA SER A 44 7.95 2.61 -0.77
C SER A 44 7.98 3.70 -1.83
N LEU A 45 7.04 4.64 -1.73
CA LEU A 45 7.04 5.91 -2.42
C LEU A 45 6.88 7.02 -1.38
N GLY A 46 7.81 7.95 -1.32
CA GLY A 46 7.76 9.05 -0.35
C GLY A 46 8.45 10.31 -0.81
N VAL A 47 8.27 11.37 -0.03
CA VAL A 47 8.99 12.63 -0.18
C VAL A 47 10.19 12.62 0.74
N VAL A 48 11.34 12.91 0.18
CA VAL A 48 12.62 13.10 0.90
C VAL A 48 12.99 14.57 0.88
N LYS A 49 13.21 15.15 2.06
CA LYS A 49 13.73 16.51 2.18
C LYS A 49 15.24 16.49 2.26
N THR A 50 15.88 17.17 1.31
CA THR A 50 17.32 17.37 1.24
C THR A 50 17.68 18.86 1.41
N ASP A 51 18.97 19.16 1.54
CA ASP A 51 19.47 20.55 1.55
C ASP A 51 19.16 21.28 0.22
N LYS A 52 19.06 20.54 -0.89
CA LYS A 52 18.78 21.08 -2.23
C LYS A 52 17.30 21.24 -2.54
N GLY A 53 16.40 20.58 -1.80
CA GLY A 53 14.97 20.62 -2.08
C GLY A 53 14.21 19.38 -1.63
N MET A 54 13.06 19.17 -2.23
CA MET A 54 12.20 18.00 -2.00
C MET A 54 12.21 17.11 -3.23
N ASN A 55 12.35 15.81 -3.01
CA ASN A 55 12.34 14.80 -4.05
C ASN A 55 11.32 13.73 -3.73
N LEU A 56 10.63 13.22 -4.74
CA LEU A 56 9.99 11.91 -4.66
C LEU A 56 11.07 10.84 -4.75
N ARG A 57 10.95 9.82 -3.93
CA ARG A 57 11.79 8.63 -3.94
C ARG A 57 10.91 7.40 -3.97
N CYS A 58 10.98 6.64 -5.05
CA CYS A 58 10.36 5.31 -5.16
C CYS A 58 11.46 4.28 -4.98
N TYR A 59 11.27 3.35 -4.04
CA TYR A 59 12.28 2.34 -3.70
C TYR A 59 11.67 0.94 -3.71
N ASP A 60 12.36 0.02 -4.35
CA ASP A 60 12.08 -1.41 -4.35
C ASP A 60 13.23 -2.18 -3.68
N GLN A 61 12.96 -2.77 -2.53
CA GLN A 61 13.95 -3.58 -1.80
C GLN A 61 14.31 -4.87 -2.55
N ASN A 62 13.38 -5.44 -3.33
CA ASN A 62 13.60 -6.69 -4.03
C ASN A 62 14.74 -6.57 -5.06
N THR A 63 14.74 -5.48 -5.81
CA THR A 63 15.76 -5.20 -6.83
C THR A 63 16.85 -4.26 -6.34
N ASN A 64 16.70 -3.69 -5.14
CA ASN A 64 17.51 -2.62 -4.57
C ASN A 64 17.63 -1.39 -5.51
N LYS A 65 16.58 -1.16 -6.31
CA LYS A 65 16.51 0.00 -7.21
C LYS A 65 15.77 1.16 -6.56
N GLU A 66 16.19 2.36 -6.88
CA GLU A 66 15.45 3.57 -6.55
C GLU A 66 15.31 4.49 -7.75
N VAL A 67 14.18 5.18 -7.80
CA VAL A 67 13.92 6.27 -8.76
C VAL A 67 13.66 7.52 -7.96
N VAL A 68 14.38 8.59 -8.30
CA VAL A 68 14.27 9.89 -7.65
C VAL A 68 13.79 10.92 -8.66
N LYS A 69 12.78 11.70 -8.30
CA LYS A 69 12.23 12.79 -9.12
C LYS A 69 12.11 14.06 -8.30
N GLU A 70 12.63 15.18 -8.80
CA GLU A 70 12.52 16.47 -8.12
C GLU A 70 11.06 16.96 -8.09
N LEU A 71 10.63 17.43 -6.93
CA LEU A 71 9.31 18.04 -6.74
C LEU A 71 9.30 19.56 -7.00
N GLY A 72 10.45 20.17 -7.16
CA GLY A 72 10.59 21.61 -7.33
C GLY A 72 10.01 22.38 -6.15
N LYS A 73 9.03 23.25 -6.43
CA LYS A 73 8.35 24.08 -5.40
C LYS A 73 7.13 23.37 -4.78
N ASN A 74 6.74 22.20 -5.29
CA ASN A 74 5.56 21.49 -4.82
C ASN A 74 5.81 20.93 -3.42
N LYS A 75 4.88 21.20 -2.52
CA LYS A 75 4.89 20.72 -1.14
C LYS A 75 3.76 19.71 -0.88
N LEU A 76 2.73 19.75 -1.73
CA LEU A 76 1.61 18.82 -1.71
C LEU A 76 1.80 17.80 -2.83
N VAL A 77 1.62 16.53 -2.50
CA VAL A 77 1.69 15.43 -3.46
C VAL A 77 0.68 14.35 -3.06
N TRP A 78 0.03 13.76 -4.04
CA TRP A 78 -0.78 12.57 -3.87
C TRP A 78 0.06 11.36 -4.24
N LEU A 79 0.11 10.38 -3.36
CA LEU A 79 0.81 9.13 -3.53
C LEU A 79 -0.22 8.03 -3.71
N ARG A 80 0.03 7.10 -4.63
CA ARG A 80 -0.87 5.97 -4.88
C ARG A 80 -0.07 4.69 -5.08
N LEU A 81 -0.57 3.62 -4.47
CA LEU A 81 -0.15 2.25 -4.66
C LEU A 81 -1.29 1.48 -5.33
N TRP A 82 -1.04 0.93 -6.50
CA TRP A 82 -1.84 -0.13 -7.09
C TRP A 82 -1.26 -1.48 -6.71
N GLY A 83 -2.09 -2.44 -6.34
CA GLY A 83 -1.69 -3.81 -6.06
C GLY A 83 -2.65 -4.82 -6.71
N ASP A 84 -2.08 -5.78 -7.42
CA ASP A 84 -2.73 -7.04 -7.82
C ASP A 84 -2.09 -8.15 -6.96
N TYR A 85 -2.81 -8.54 -5.92
CA TYR A 85 -2.26 -9.44 -4.91
C TYR A 85 -2.33 -10.90 -5.32
N ASP A 86 -3.18 -11.25 -6.31
CA ASP A 86 -3.20 -12.59 -6.91
C ASP A 86 -1.94 -12.80 -7.78
N LYS A 87 -1.49 -11.76 -8.47
CA LYS A 87 -0.28 -11.79 -9.27
C LYS A 87 0.97 -11.34 -8.51
N SER A 88 0.81 -10.94 -7.24
CA SER A 88 1.92 -10.38 -6.43
C SER A 88 2.58 -9.15 -7.06
N GLN A 89 1.81 -8.31 -7.75
CA GLN A 89 2.31 -7.14 -8.47
C GLN A 89 1.92 -5.84 -7.77
N LEU A 90 2.85 -4.89 -7.74
CA LEU A 90 2.67 -3.55 -7.19
C LEU A 90 3.16 -2.50 -8.18
N GLN A 91 2.46 -1.35 -8.24
CA GLN A 91 2.90 -0.19 -9.00
C GLN A 91 2.62 1.08 -8.21
N TYR A 92 3.65 1.92 -8.09
CA TYR A 92 3.47 3.26 -7.53
C TYR A 92 3.17 4.29 -8.60
N SER A 93 2.36 5.26 -8.23
CA SER A 93 2.11 6.48 -8.99
C SER A 93 1.97 7.67 -8.06
N TYR A 94 2.16 8.86 -8.60
CA TYR A 94 1.99 10.11 -7.88
C TYR A 94 1.20 11.10 -8.72
N SER A 95 0.66 12.13 -8.06
CA SER A 95 0.00 13.26 -8.70
C SER A 95 0.34 14.55 -7.97
N LEU A 96 0.44 15.66 -8.70
CA LEU A 96 0.65 16.99 -8.14
C LEU A 96 -0.64 17.81 -8.01
N ASP A 97 -1.73 17.30 -8.56
CA ASP A 97 -3.05 17.97 -8.58
C ASP A 97 -4.19 17.07 -8.05
N GLY A 98 -3.88 15.81 -7.70
CA GLY A 98 -4.84 14.81 -7.25
C GLY A 98 -5.72 14.22 -8.35
N LYS A 99 -5.49 14.59 -9.62
CA LYS A 99 -6.31 14.16 -10.78
C LYS A 99 -5.48 13.43 -11.82
N ASN A 100 -4.36 14.01 -12.22
CA ASN A 100 -3.46 13.44 -13.22
C ASN A 100 -2.38 12.60 -12.54
N TRP A 101 -2.32 11.30 -12.86
CA TRP A 101 -1.44 10.36 -12.21
C TRP A 101 -0.32 9.93 -13.17
N GLU A 102 0.91 9.97 -12.66
CA GLU A 102 2.10 9.48 -13.34
C GLU A 102 2.68 8.28 -12.59
N ASN A 103 3.01 7.22 -13.30
CA ASN A 103 3.74 6.10 -12.71
C ASN A 103 5.17 6.51 -12.37
N ILE A 104 5.69 5.95 -11.29
CA ILE A 104 7.07 6.13 -10.86
C ILE A 104 7.68 4.80 -10.45
N GLY A 105 8.89 4.54 -10.93
CA GLY A 105 9.52 3.23 -10.80
C GLY A 105 8.92 2.18 -11.77
N GLU A 106 9.57 1.04 -11.82
CA GLU A 106 9.09 -0.13 -12.55
C GLU A 106 7.99 -0.83 -11.77
N GLN A 107 7.24 -1.73 -12.40
CA GLN A 107 6.33 -2.64 -11.71
C GLN A 107 7.14 -3.57 -10.81
N MET A 108 6.72 -3.67 -9.56
CA MET A 108 7.42 -4.40 -8.51
C MET A 108 6.75 -5.73 -8.23
N ILE A 109 7.52 -6.71 -7.79
CA ILE A 109 7.02 -8.01 -7.35
C ILE A 109 7.07 -8.07 -5.83
N SER A 110 5.93 -8.38 -5.21
CA SER A 110 5.80 -8.59 -3.77
C SER A 110 5.24 -9.99 -3.48
N PRO A 111 6.09 -11.03 -3.57
CA PRO A 111 5.64 -12.40 -3.42
C PRO A 111 5.20 -12.70 -1.99
N TYR A 112 4.35 -13.71 -1.84
CA TYR A 112 4.01 -14.24 -0.52
C TYR A 112 5.26 -14.73 0.21
N GLN A 113 5.35 -14.40 1.50
CA GLN A 113 6.50 -14.76 2.35
C GLN A 113 6.06 -15.50 3.60
N LEU A 114 6.49 -16.75 3.73
CA LEU A 114 6.25 -17.56 4.93
C LEU A 114 6.83 -16.92 6.21
N LYS A 115 7.96 -16.22 6.09
CA LYS A 115 8.62 -15.58 7.22
C LYS A 115 7.79 -14.46 7.88
N THR A 116 6.97 -13.76 7.10
CA THR A 116 6.10 -12.72 7.62
C THR A 116 4.74 -13.24 8.01
N PHE A 117 4.32 -14.37 7.43
CA PHE A 117 3.00 -15.00 7.59
C PHE A 117 1.83 -14.00 7.47
N GLN A 118 2.05 -12.93 6.73
CA GLN A 118 1.11 -11.84 6.49
C GLN A 118 1.15 -11.48 5.00
N GLY A 119 0.01 -11.09 4.47
CA GLY A 119 -0.04 -10.41 3.18
C GLY A 119 0.56 -9.00 3.25
N VAL A 120 0.62 -8.33 2.12
CA VAL A 120 1.07 -6.94 2.02
C VAL A 120 0.26 -6.04 2.98
N ARG A 121 0.97 -5.17 3.69
CA ARG A 121 0.37 -4.08 4.45
C ARG A 121 0.69 -2.75 3.79
N VAL A 122 -0.32 -1.98 3.52
CA VAL A 122 -0.14 -0.57 3.17
C VAL A 122 0.24 0.21 4.41
N ALA A 123 1.19 1.11 4.30
CA ALA A 123 1.73 1.86 5.43
C ALA A 123 1.90 3.34 5.12
N LEU A 124 1.48 4.19 6.05
CA LEU A 124 1.95 5.57 6.13
C LEU A 124 3.15 5.61 7.05
N TYR A 125 4.23 6.24 6.62
CA TYR A 125 5.46 6.29 7.41
C TYR A 125 6.09 7.68 7.37
N ALA A 126 6.82 8.01 8.46
CA ALA A 126 7.66 9.17 8.54
C ALA A 126 8.87 8.90 9.43
N PHE A 127 10.06 9.30 9.01
CA PHE A 127 11.27 9.18 9.80
C PHE A 127 12.35 10.18 9.35
N ASN A 128 13.35 10.42 10.20
CA ASN A 128 14.52 11.22 9.85
C ASN A 128 15.76 10.33 9.77
N LYS A 129 16.45 10.36 8.64
CA LYS A 129 17.65 9.54 8.39
C LYS A 129 18.85 9.95 9.24
N LYS A 130 18.87 11.19 9.72
CA LYS A 130 19.96 11.73 10.58
C LYS A 130 19.76 11.39 12.06
N ASN A 131 18.69 10.66 12.40
CA ASN A 131 18.31 10.28 13.77
C ASN A 131 18.22 11.49 14.73
N VAL A 132 17.72 12.61 14.23
CA VAL A 132 17.43 13.83 14.98
C VAL A 132 15.91 14.08 14.99
N ASN A 133 15.46 15.02 15.82
CA ASN A 133 14.09 15.47 15.80
C ASN A 133 13.73 16.05 14.44
N GLY A 134 12.98 15.29 13.63
CA GLY A 134 12.52 15.66 12.32
C GLY A 134 11.47 16.76 12.33
N GLY A 135 10.92 17.02 11.16
CA GLY A 135 9.75 17.84 10.94
C GLY A 135 8.45 17.07 11.13
N VAL A 136 7.41 17.53 10.46
CA VAL A 136 6.07 16.92 10.49
C VAL A 136 5.63 16.63 9.07
N ALA A 137 5.04 15.47 8.85
CA ALA A 137 4.35 15.08 7.64
C ALA A 137 2.84 15.01 7.94
N ASP A 138 2.02 15.71 7.19
CA ASP A 138 0.58 15.63 7.31
C ASP A 138 0.01 14.75 6.20
N PHE A 139 -0.74 13.74 6.60
CA PHE A 139 -1.43 12.84 5.69
C PHE A 139 -2.94 13.11 5.73
N ASP A 140 -3.55 13.24 4.56
CA ASP A 140 -4.97 13.51 4.38
C ASP A 140 -5.54 12.69 3.23
N ASP A 141 -6.86 12.61 3.10
CA ASP A 141 -7.53 11.91 2.00
C ASP A 141 -7.05 10.46 1.77
N PHE A 142 -6.82 9.70 2.85
CA PHE A 142 -6.49 8.30 2.71
C PHE A 142 -7.70 7.52 2.17
N LYS A 143 -7.53 6.90 1.00
CA LYS A 143 -8.57 6.16 0.30
C LYS A 143 -8.09 4.78 -0.13
N VAL A 144 -9.00 3.81 -0.06
CA VAL A 144 -8.83 2.49 -0.65
C VAL A 144 -9.96 2.25 -1.63
N GLU A 145 -9.64 1.99 -2.88
CA GLU A 145 -10.59 1.70 -3.95
C GLU A 145 -10.39 0.25 -4.40
N GLU A 146 -11.48 -0.49 -4.48
CA GLU A 146 -11.51 -1.91 -4.79
C GLU A 146 -12.32 -2.13 -6.07
N PRO A 147 -11.74 -1.93 -7.26
CA PRO A 147 -12.50 -1.92 -8.51
C PRO A 147 -13.12 -3.28 -8.88
N MET A 148 -12.64 -4.36 -8.27
CA MET A 148 -13.13 -5.71 -8.52
C MET A 148 -14.06 -6.24 -7.42
N ALA A 149 -14.31 -5.47 -6.36
CA ALA A 149 -15.24 -5.85 -5.31
C ALA A 149 -16.67 -5.52 -5.73
N ASP A 150 -17.42 -6.51 -6.18
CA ASP A 150 -18.86 -6.37 -6.30
C ASP A 150 -19.49 -6.45 -4.91
N ARG A 151 -19.84 -5.30 -4.37
CA ARG A 151 -20.50 -5.18 -3.06
C ARG A 151 -22.02 -5.26 -3.15
N THR A 152 -22.58 -5.38 -4.33
CA THR A 152 -24.01 -5.55 -4.56
C THR A 152 -24.45 -7.01 -4.46
N VAL A 153 -23.87 -7.77 -3.54
CA VAL A 153 -24.28 -9.15 -3.30
C VAL A 153 -25.66 -9.16 -2.66
N ASN A 154 -26.63 -9.60 -3.41
CA ASN A 154 -27.96 -9.93 -2.87
C ASN A 154 -27.83 -11.16 -1.99
N LEU A 155 -27.63 -10.94 -0.70
CA LEU A 155 -27.62 -12.04 0.27
C LEU A 155 -28.96 -12.76 0.21
N PRO A 156 -28.99 -14.09 0.15
CA PRO A 156 -30.24 -14.88 0.12
C PRO A 156 -30.86 -14.94 1.53
N ILE A 157 -31.24 -13.78 2.08
CA ILE A 157 -31.85 -13.68 3.41
C ILE A 157 -33.14 -14.49 3.46
N GLY A 158 -33.27 -15.32 4.49
CA GLY A 158 -34.43 -16.17 4.71
C GLY A 158 -34.53 -17.39 3.77
N LYS A 159 -33.49 -17.72 3.03
CA LYS A 159 -33.41 -18.92 2.19
C LYS A 159 -32.36 -19.90 2.74
N THR A 160 -32.63 -21.18 2.54
CA THR A 160 -31.62 -22.22 2.77
C THR A 160 -30.61 -22.16 1.65
N VAL A 161 -29.33 -22.07 2.00
CA VAL A 161 -28.21 -22.05 1.05
C VAL A 161 -27.28 -23.23 1.30
N ARG A 162 -26.61 -23.68 0.25
CA ARG A 162 -25.55 -24.69 0.34
C ARG A 162 -24.25 -24.11 -0.17
N PHE A 163 -23.19 -24.38 0.54
CA PHE A 163 -21.84 -23.97 0.14
C PHE A 163 -21.09 -25.17 -0.41
N PHE A 164 -20.49 -25.00 -1.57
CA PHE A 164 -19.68 -26.01 -2.24
C PHE A 164 -18.25 -25.53 -2.36
N ASN A 165 -17.31 -26.44 -2.19
CA ASN A 165 -15.93 -26.22 -2.59
C ASN A 165 -15.86 -26.25 -4.13
N LEU A 166 -15.43 -25.16 -4.75
CA LEU A 166 -15.34 -25.07 -6.22
C LEU A 166 -14.24 -25.96 -6.81
N ALA A 167 -13.25 -26.36 -6.01
CA ALA A 167 -12.14 -27.19 -6.50
C ALA A 167 -12.54 -28.64 -6.72
N ASP A 168 -13.42 -29.21 -5.87
CA ASP A 168 -13.77 -30.62 -5.89
C ASP A 168 -15.28 -30.89 -5.86
N GLY A 169 -16.10 -29.83 -5.80
CA GLY A 169 -17.56 -29.94 -5.74
C GLY A 169 -18.12 -30.47 -4.41
N SER A 170 -17.28 -30.63 -3.40
CA SER A 170 -17.73 -31.14 -2.10
C SER A 170 -18.63 -30.15 -1.38
N LEU A 171 -19.60 -30.67 -0.64
CA LEU A 171 -20.52 -29.88 0.19
C LEU A 171 -19.78 -29.41 1.46
N MET A 172 -19.85 -28.13 1.76
CA MET A 172 -19.33 -27.58 3.02
C MET A 172 -20.40 -27.67 4.10
N ASN A 173 -20.11 -28.39 5.18
CA ASN A 173 -20.98 -28.50 6.34
C ASN A 173 -20.44 -27.66 7.51
N ALA A 174 -21.34 -26.90 8.13
CA ALA A 174 -21.06 -26.26 9.41
C ALA A 174 -21.35 -27.24 10.53
N THR A 175 -20.38 -27.51 11.36
CA THR A 175 -20.51 -28.32 12.59
C THR A 175 -20.27 -27.46 13.83
N ARG A 176 -20.45 -28.04 15.03
CA ARG A 176 -20.08 -27.35 16.29
C ARG A 176 -18.61 -26.93 16.35
N HIS A 177 -17.76 -27.52 15.52
CA HIS A 177 -16.31 -27.29 15.51
C HIS A 177 -15.82 -26.50 14.29
N GLY A 178 -16.73 -25.97 13.48
CA GLY A 178 -16.41 -25.19 12.29
C GLY A 178 -16.92 -25.84 11.00
N LEU A 179 -16.46 -25.30 9.86
CA LEU A 179 -16.77 -25.83 8.54
C LEU A 179 -15.85 -27.00 8.21
N MET A 180 -16.45 -28.12 7.84
CA MET A 180 -15.71 -29.31 7.38
C MET A 180 -16.15 -29.70 5.98
N HIS A 181 -15.23 -30.26 5.21
CA HIS A 181 -15.50 -30.90 3.93
C HIS A 181 -15.98 -32.33 4.16
N ASN A 182 -17.00 -32.73 3.43
CA ASN A 182 -17.41 -34.12 3.29
C ASN A 182 -17.00 -34.63 1.92
#